data_f2d408eeb71d246bb49ee3731ea6f9f5
#
_entry.id   f2d408eeb71d246bb49ee3731ea6f9f5
#
_cell.length_a   1.000
_cell.length_b   1.000
_cell.length_c   1.000
_cell.angle_alpha   90.00
_cell.angle_beta   90.00
_cell.angle_gamma   90.00
#
_symmetry.space_group_name_H-M   'P 1'
#
loop_
_entity.id
_entity.type
_entity.pdbx_description
1 polymer ?
#
loop_
_entity_poly.entity_id
_entity_poly.type
_entity_poly.pdbx_seq_one_letter_code
_entity_poly.pdbx_strand_id
1 'polypeptide(L)'
;MAPAGYGNRVEGLHAVAAAAAAGRVRKLWVEKRRVDRPEIRSIVGLAGEPELSLVADVRSMAETEAPQGVVAECTPILPVPLDELTGAGAAIVALDHIEDPQNLGAIARSALAAGMTGIVVSAKRAAPLSATAFKAAAGALEQIPVAVISSIPEALNRLKNGGVWIVGLDAGSGTDLFGLKIFTEPVAVVVGAEGIGLSVLAAKRCDVLASIPMAPGTESLNASVSAALACFEIMRVRRSVSDTPG
;
A
#
# COMPACT_ATOMS: atom_id res chain seq x y z
N MET A 1 -9.50 -8.35 -20.78
CA MET A 1 -8.21 -7.64 -20.92
C MET A 1 -7.46 -7.83 -19.63
N ALA A 2 -6.19 -8.27 -19.68
CA ALA A 2 -5.34 -8.30 -18.50
C ALA A 2 -5.24 -6.87 -17.93
N PRO A 3 -5.23 -6.70 -16.58
CA PRO A 3 -5.08 -5.38 -15.99
C PRO A 3 -3.73 -4.78 -16.43
N ALA A 4 -3.75 -3.47 -16.73
CA ALA A 4 -2.51 -2.75 -17.03
C ALA A 4 -1.59 -2.80 -15.80
N GLY A 5 -0.30 -3.05 -16.01
CA GLY A 5 0.69 -2.98 -14.95
C GLY A 5 0.87 -1.55 -14.42
N TYR A 6 1.49 -1.41 -13.26
CA TYR A 6 1.73 -0.15 -12.58
C TYR A 6 3.23 0.03 -12.23
N GLY A 7 3.62 1.23 -11.80
CA GLY A 7 5.00 1.50 -11.40
C GLY A 7 6.01 1.48 -12.56
N ASN A 8 5.58 1.84 -13.77
CA ASN A 8 6.45 2.00 -14.92
C ASN A 8 7.37 3.24 -14.81
N ARG A 9 7.02 4.20 -13.95
CA ARG A 9 7.86 5.34 -13.57
C ARG A 9 7.99 5.41 -12.06
N VAL A 10 9.22 5.51 -11.59
CA VAL A 10 9.55 5.56 -10.16
C VAL A 10 10.55 6.69 -9.91
N GLU A 11 10.38 7.44 -8.83
CA GLU A 11 11.13 8.64 -8.50
C GLU A 11 11.54 8.68 -7.03
N GLY A 12 12.68 9.30 -6.77
CA GLY A 12 13.24 9.45 -5.44
C GLY A 12 14.10 8.26 -5.00
N LEU A 13 15.02 8.54 -4.10
CA LEU A 13 16.12 7.64 -3.75
C LEU A 13 15.66 6.25 -3.29
N HIS A 14 14.73 6.20 -2.32
CA HIS A 14 14.29 4.92 -1.75
C HIS A 14 13.45 4.10 -2.73
N ALA A 15 12.54 4.76 -3.46
CA ALA A 15 11.67 4.06 -4.41
C ALA A 15 12.47 3.52 -5.59
N VAL A 16 13.40 4.31 -6.15
CA VAL A 16 14.26 3.87 -7.25
C VAL A 16 15.24 2.79 -6.78
N ALA A 17 15.79 2.90 -5.56
CA ALA A 17 16.64 1.84 -5.00
C ALA A 17 15.90 0.51 -4.88
N ALA A 18 14.64 0.54 -4.42
CA ALA A 18 13.81 -0.65 -4.32
C ALA A 18 13.49 -1.25 -5.70
N ALA A 19 13.13 -0.42 -6.69
CA ALA A 19 12.90 -0.88 -8.05
C ALA A 19 14.16 -1.46 -8.70
N ALA A 20 15.34 -0.89 -8.40
CA ALA A 20 16.63 -1.39 -8.84
C ALA A 20 16.94 -2.76 -8.21
N ALA A 21 16.75 -2.89 -6.91
CA ALA A 21 16.93 -4.16 -6.20
C ALA A 21 15.96 -5.26 -6.71
N ALA A 22 14.76 -4.88 -7.15
CA ALA A 22 13.79 -5.77 -7.80
C ALA A 22 14.12 -6.10 -9.26
N GLY A 23 15.20 -5.56 -9.83
CA GLY A 23 15.63 -5.79 -11.21
C GLY A 23 14.69 -5.21 -12.27
N ARG A 24 13.87 -4.20 -11.93
CA ARG A 24 12.85 -3.64 -12.82
C ARG A 24 13.32 -2.42 -13.64
N VAL A 25 14.44 -1.80 -13.25
CA VAL A 25 14.90 -0.57 -13.88
C VAL A 25 15.41 -0.86 -15.29
N ARG A 26 14.84 -0.18 -16.27
CA ARG A 26 15.24 -0.26 -17.68
C ARG A 26 16.07 0.96 -18.09
N LYS A 27 15.62 2.13 -17.65
CA LYS A 27 16.31 3.39 -17.91
C LYS A 27 16.39 4.22 -16.63
N LEU A 28 17.54 4.86 -16.44
CA LEU A 28 17.82 5.65 -15.24
C LEU A 28 18.30 7.04 -15.64
N TRP A 29 17.62 8.08 -15.20
CA TRP A 29 18.06 9.48 -15.32
C TRP A 29 18.62 9.93 -13.97
N VAL A 30 19.85 10.44 -14.00
CA VAL A 30 20.54 10.92 -12.80
C VAL A 30 21.05 12.34 -13.03
N GLU A 31 20.86 13.23 -12.07
CA GLU A 31 21.49 14.56 -12.11
C GLU A 31 23.02 14.45 -12.08
N LYS A 32 23.73 15.04 -13.06
CA LYS A 32 25.20 15.02 -13.16
C LYS A 32 25.89 15.39 -11.85
N ARG A 33 25.38 16.43 -11.15
CA ARG A 33 25.94 16.91 -9.87
C ARG A 33 25.75 15.93 -8.71
N ARG A 34 24.95 14.86 -8.87
CA ARG A 34 24.62 13.87 -7.83
C ARG A 34 25.16 12.48 -8.12
N VAL A 35 25.74 12.24 -9.30
CA VAL A 35 26.19 10.91 -9.74
C VAL A 35 27.18 10.28 -8.77
N ASP A 36 28.02 11.09 -8.12
CA ASP A 36 29.02 10.64 -7.16
C ASP A 36 28.52 10.43 -5.73
N ARG A 37 27.26 10.75 -5.45
CA ARG A 37 26.69 10.49 -4.12
C ARG A 37 26.59 8.99 -3.86
N PRO A 38 26.90 8.55 -2.63
CA PRO A 38 26.89 7.11 -2.27
C PRO A 38 25.55 6.44 -2.59
N GLU A 39 24.43 7.12 -2.31
CA GLU A 39 23.08 6.61 -2.56
C GLU A 39 22.83 6.39 -4.05
N ILE A 40 23.28 7.32 -4.91
CA ILE A 40 23.12 7.19 -6.36
C ILE A 40 24.02 6.08 -6.91
N ARG A 41 25.26 5.99 -6.45
CA ARG A 41 26.16 4.89 -6.84
C ARG A 41 25.59 3.53 -6.46
N SER A 42 24.99 3.43 -5.28
CA SER A 42 24.28 2.20 -4.84
C SER A 42 23.14 1.84 -5.76
N ILE A 43 22.30 2.83 -6.14
CA ILE A 43 21.19 2.63 -7.08
C ILE A 43 21.69 2.15 -8.44
N VAL A 44 22.72 2.80 -9.00
CA VAL A 44 23.31 2.41 -10.29
C VAL A 44 23.86 0.98 -10.22
N GLY A 45 24.55 0.63 -9.13
CA GLY A 45 25.07 -0.74 -8.94
C GLY A 45 23.98 -1.79 -8.80
N LEU A 46 22.87 -1.49 -8.09
CA LEU A 46 21.71 -2.39 -7.95
C LEU A 46 20.94 -2.55 -9.27
N ALA A 47 20.88 -1.51 -10.09
CA ALA A 47 20.13 -1.55 -11.35
C ALA A 47 20.77 -2.45 -12.42
N GLY A 48 22.00 -2.93 -12.22
CA GLY A 48 22.73 -3.74 -13.18
C GLY A 48 23.22 -2.91 -14.38
N GLU A 49 22.72 -3.18 -15.57
CA GLU A 49 23.07 -2.47 -16.81
C GLU A 49 21.89 -1.66 -17.39
N PRO A 50 21.33 -0.67 -16.67
CA PRO A 50 20.25 0.14 -17.20
C PRO A 50 20.78 1.10 -18.28
N GLU A 51 19.91 1.59 -19.15
CA GLU A 51 20.24 2.75 -19.98
C GLU A 51 20.42 3.98 -19.07
N LEU A 52 21.67 4.30 -18.72
CA LEU A 52 22.01 5.42 -17.85
C LEU A 52 22.13 6.72 -18.63
N SER A 53 21.35 7.73 -18.25
CA SER A 53 21.41 9.08 -18.81
C SER A 53 21.75 10.11 -17.72
N LEU A 54 22.89 10.79 -17.87
CA LEU A 54 23.27 11.90 -17.01
C LEU A 54 22.67 13.20 -17.53
N VAL A 55 21.83 13.85 -16.76
CA VAL A 55 21.09 15.07 -17.11
C VAL A 55 21.46 16.23 -16.18
N ALA A 56 21.19 17.46 -16.61
CA ALA A 56 21.40 18.64 -15.78
C ALA A 56 20.38 18.69 -14.63
N ASP A 57 19.15 18.34 -14.93
CA ASP A 57 18.01 18.33 -13.98
C ASP A 57 17.04 17.21 -14.39
N VAL A 58 16.60 16.40 -13.43
CA VAL A 58 15.64 15.31 -13.65
C VAL A 58 14.17 15.77 -13.58
N ARG A 59 13.90 17.01 -13.18
CA ARG A 59 12.53 17.51 -13.01
C ARG A 59 11.72 17.49 -14.30
N SER A 60 12.36 17.65 -15.45
CA SER A 60 11.67 17.56 -16.75
C SER A 60 11.18 16.14 -17.10
N MET A 61 11.72 15.11 -16.43
CA MET A 61 11.31 13.71 -16.57
C MET A 61 10.42 13.23 -15.41
N ALA A 62 10.29 14.05 -14.37
CA ALA A 62 9.58 13.70 -13.14
C ALA A 62 8.09 14.04 -13.23
N GLU A 63 7.28 13.25 -12.53
CA GLU A 63 5.86 13.51 -12.27
C GLU A 63 5.68 14.18 -10.89
N THR A 64 6.70 14.09 -10.00
CA THR A 64 6.65 14.68 -8.66
C THR A 64 7.53 15.94 -8.60
N GLU A 65 7.19 16.87 -7.71
CA GLU A 65 7.95 18.14 -7.52
C GLU A 65 9.38 17.92 -7.00
N ALA A 66 9.62 16.82 -6.28
CA ALA A 66 10.90 16.57 -5.62
C ALA A 66 11.46 15.16 -5.94
N PRO A 67 11.95 14.90 -7.16
CA PRO A 67 12.47 13.59 -7.58
C PRO A 67 13.81 13.22 -6.94
N GLN A 68 14.39 14.07 -6.12
CA GLN A 68 15.65 13.85 -5.39
C GLN A 68 16.87 13.57 -6.26
N GLY A 69 16.82 13.96 -7.54
CA GLY A 69 17.93 13.84 -8.49
C GLY A 69 18.03 12.51 -9.20
N VAL A 70 16.99 11.66 -9.09
CA VAL A 70 16.92 10.37 -9.77
C VAL A 70 15.49 10.04 -10.19
N VAL A 71 15.33 9.56 -11.43
CA VAL A 71 14.08 9.08 -12.01
C VAL A 71 14.39 7.78 -12.76
N ALA A 72 13.52 6.80 -12.64
CA ALA A 72 13.64 5.52 -13.33
C ALA A 72 12.41 5.20 -14.19
N GLU A 73 12.66 4.66 -15.37
CA GLU A 73 11.68 3.93 -16.16
C GLU A 73 11.86 2.44 -15.87
N CYS A 74 10.77 1.78 -15.52
CA CYS A 74 10.78 0.43 -15.00
C CYS A 74 9.87 -0.51 -15.81
N THR A 75 10.16 -1.79 -15.80
CA THR A 75 9.19 -2.81 -16.18
C THR A 75 8.00 -2.73 -15.22
N PRO A 76 6.75 -2.64 -15.72
CA PRO A 76 5.58 -2.55 -14.85
C PRO A 76 5.41 -3.78 -13.94
N ILE A 77 4.90 -3.56 -12.73
CA ILE A 77 4.41 -4.62 -11.84
C ILE A 77 3.01 -5.00 -12.29
N LEU A 78 2.73 -6.28 -12.40
CA LEU A 78 1.39 -6.77 -12.71
C LEU A 78 0.59 -6.94 -11.42
N PRO A 79 -0.67 -6.47 -11.37
CA PRO A 79 -1.56 -6.77 -10.25
C PRO A 79 -1.75 -8.27 -10.10
N VAL A 80 -1.83 -8.73 -8.86
CA VAL A 80 -2.16 -10.14 -8.58
C VAL A 80 -3.68 -10.37 -8.63
N PRO A 81 -4.13 -11.57 -9.00
CA PRO A 81 -5.52 -11.98 -8.82
C PRO A 81 -5.95 -11.86 -7.36
N LEU A 82 -7.18 -11.39 -7.11
CA LEU A 82 -7.68 -11.21 -5.73
C LEU A 82 -7.61 -12.50 -4.90
N ASP A 83 -7.87 -13.63 -5.54
CA ASP A 83 -7.94 -14.93 -4.88
C ASP A 83 -6.55 -15.42 -4.39
N GLU A 84 -5.46 -14.89 -4.94
CA GLU A 84 -4.09 -15.16 -4.47
C GLU A 84 -3.80 -14.50 -3.11
N LEU A 85 -4.60 -13.51 -2.69
CA LEU A 85 -4.46 -12.88 -1.38
C LEU A 85 -5.15 -13.67 -0.27
N THR A 86 -5.96 -14.69 -0.59
CA THR A 86 -6.67 -15.52 0.39
C THR A 86 -5.77 -16.63 0.95
N GLY A 87 -6.16 -17.21 2.08
CA GLY A 87 -5.45 -18.32 2.73
C GLY A 87 -5.33 -18.14 4.24
N ALA A 88 -4.84 -19.15 4.93
CA ALA A 88 -4.80 -19.22 6.40
C ALA A 88 -4.05 -18.06 7.07
N GLY A 89 -3.06 -17.48 6.39
CA GLY A 89 -2.29 -16.35 6.92
C GLY A 89 -2.77 -14.98 6.42
N ALA A 90 -3.86 -14.89 5.67
CA ALA A 90 -4.29 -13.65 5.03
C ALA A 90 -4.42 -12.48 6.03
N ALA A 91 -3.78 -11.37 5.69
CA ALA A 91 -3.86 -10.10 6.39
C ALA A 91 -3.85 -8.99 5.33
N ILE A 92 -5.01 -8.51 4.96
CA ILE A 92 -5.22 -7.69 3.76
C ILE A 92 -5.68 -6.29 4.16
N VAL A 93 -5.26 -5.28 3.42
CA VAL A 93 -5.83 -3.93 3.51
C VAL A 93 -6.63 -3.63 2.25
N ALA A 94 -7.92 -3.40 2.37
CA ALA A 94 -8.79 -2.99 1.26
C ALA A 94 -9.09 -1.49 1.33
N LEU A 95 -8.89 -0.78 0.23
CA LEU A 95 -9.01 0.67 0.17
C LEU A 95 -10.29 1.08 -0.55
N ASP A 96 -11.24 1.63 0.21
CA ASP A 96 -12.52 2.08 -0.31
C ASP A 96 -12.51 3.61 -0.53
N HIS A 97 -12.40 4.04 -1.79
CA HIS A 97 -12.36 5.47 -2.18
C HIS A 97 -11.18 6.27 -1.61
N ILE A 98 -10.03 5.64 -1.40
CA ILE A 98 -8.79 6.36 -1.11
C ILE A 98 -8.27 6.95 -2.42
N GLU A 99 -8.35 8.27 -2.59
CA GLU A 99 -8.03 8.94 -3.86
C GLU A 99 -6.66 9.64 -3.85
N ASP A 100 -6.09 9.90 -2.66
CA ASP A 100 -4.76 10.50 -2.54
C ASP A 100 -3.64 9.45 -2.69
N PRO A 101 -2.75 9.58 -3.70
CA PRO A 101 -1.62 8.67 -3.87
C PRO A 101 -0.60 8.73 -2.72
N GLN A 102 -0.54 9.82 -1.95
CA GLN A 102 0.31 9.88 -0.76
C GLN A 102 -0.24 8.97 0.34
N ASN A 103 -1.55 8.98 0.57
CA ASN A 103 -2.20 8.06 1.51
C ASN A 103 -2.02 6.61 1.07
N LEU A 104 -2.24 6.29 -0.21
CA LEU A 104 -2.00 4.95 -0.75
C LEU A 104 -0.57 4.47 -0.47
N GLY A 105 0.43 5.30 -0.76
CA GLY A 105 1.83 4.96 -0.53
C GLY A 105 2.16 4.78 0.96
N ALA A 106 1.65 5.67 1.83
CA ALA A 106 1.84 5.59 3.27
C ALA A 106 1.18 4.32 3.87
N ILE A 107 -0.03 3.97 3.38
CA ILE A 107 -0.72 2.73 3.75
C ILE A 107 0.12 1.52 3.32
N ALA A 108 0.60 1.48 2.09
CA ALA A 108 1.41 0.37 1.60
C ALA A 108 2.68 0.17 2.45
N ARG A 109 3.33 1.26 2.84
CA ARG A 109 4.50 1.24 3.71
C ARG A 109 4.19 0.66 5.10
N SER A 110 3.11 1.11 5.71
CA SER A 110 2.67 0.63 7.03
C SER A 110 2.20 -0.82 6.96
N ALA A 111 1.46 -1.19 5.92
CA ALA A 111 0.98 -2.54 5.69
C ALA A 111 2.15 -3.53 5.55
N LEU A 112 3.15 -3.23 4.72
CA LEU A 112 4.35 -4.06 4.59
C LEU A 112 5.09 -4.18 5.93
N ALA A 113 5.30 -3.06 6.64
CA ALA A 113 6.00 -3.04 7.92
C ALA A 113 5.28 -3.85 9.01
N ALA A 114 3.95 -3.90 8.97
CA ALA A 114 3.11 -4.68 9.88
C ALA A 114 2.90 -6.14 9.41
N GLY A 115 3.52 -6.58 8.31
CA GLY A 115 3.40 -7.94 7.80
C GLY A 115 2.07 -8.27 7.14
N MET A 116 1.37 -7.26 6.58
CA MET A 116 0.19 -7.52 5.76
C MET A 116 0.57 -8.27 4.49
N THR A 117 -0.30 -9.17 4.04
CA THR A 117 -0.05 -10.07 2.90
C THR A 117 -0.49 -9.50 1.56
N GLY A 118 -1.23 -8.39 1.56
CA GLY A 118 -1.65 -7.75 0.32
C GLY A 118 -2.50 -6.51 0.51
N ILE A 119 -2.66 -5.78 -0.60
CA ILE A 119 -3.51 -4.60 -0.68
C ILE A 119 -4.52 -4.78 -1.80
N VAL A 120 -5.76 -4.36 -1.57
CA VAL A 120 -6.83 -4.34 -2.57
C VAL A 120 -7.19 -2.89 -2.87
N VAL A 121 -7.09 -2.50 -4.13
CA VAL A 121 -7.46 -1.16 -4.61
C VAL A 121 -8.48 -1.24 -5.72
N SER A 122 -9.30 -0.20 -5.87
CA SER A 122 -10.21 -0.10 -7.00
C SER A 122 -9.50 0.46 -8.24
N ALA A 123 -9.88 -0.02 -9.42
CA ALA A 123 -9.44 0.55 -10.70
C ALA A 123 -10.09 1.92 -11.02
N LYS A 124 -11.14 2.30 -10.27
CA LYS A 124 -11.89 3.55 -10.46
C LYS A 124 -12.11 4.22 -9.12
N ARG A 125 -12.11 5.56 -9.12
CA ARG A 125 -12.31 6.35 -7.89
C ARG A 125 -11.35 5.93 -6.77
N ALA A 126 -10.09 5.75 -7.13
CA ALA A 126 -9.01 5.38 -6.22
C ALA A 126 -7.73 6.08 -6.65
N ALA A 127 -6.81 6.22 -5.71
CA ALA A 127 -5.50 6.76 -5.96
C ALA A 127 -4.78 5.97 -7.06
N PRO A 128 -4.19 6.64 -8.05
CA PRO A 128 -3.37 5.95 -9.02
C PRO A 128 -2.11 5.39 -8.35
N LEU A 129 -1.69 4.21 -8.77
CA LEU A 129 -0.38 3.61 -8.42
C LEU A 129 0.74 4.34 -9.20
N SER A 130 0.83 5.65 -8.98
CA SER A 130 1.69 6.63 -9.67
C SER A 130 3.07 6.75 -9.02
N ALA A 131 3.96 7.54 -9.63
CA ALA A 131 5.26 7.87 -9.05
C ALA A 131 5.14 8.50 -7.66
N THR A 132 4.09 9.29 -7.39
CA THR A 132 3.80 9.85 -6.05
C THR A 132 3.53 8.76 -5.03
N ALA A 133 2.69 7.75 -5.37
CA ALA A 133 2.42 6.62 -4.49
C ALA A 133 3.68 5.79 -4.22
N PHE A 134 4.47 5.48 -5.25
CA PHE A 134 5.74 4.76 -5.10
C PHE A 134 6.73 5.50 -4.21
N LYS A 135 6.83 6.81 -4.36
CA LYS A 135 7.70 7.65 -3.53
C LYS A 135 7.26 7.63 -2.06
N ALA A 136 5.96 7.81 -1.79
CA ALA A 136 5.41 7.75 -0.43
C ALA A 136 5.55 6.35 0.19
N ALA A 137 5.44 5.30 -0.62
CA ALA A 137 5.60 3.91 -0.19
C ALA A 137 7.06 3.55 0.16
N ALA A 138 8.06 4.34 -0.26
CA ALA A 138 9.48 4.13 0.03
C ALA A 138 9.96 2.69 -0.24
N GLY A 139 9.48 2.09 -1.35
CA GLY A 139 9.83 0.73 -1.78
C GLY A 139 8.83 -0.36 -1.35
N ALA A 140 7.83 -0.06 -0.53
CA ALA A 140 6.86 -1.07 -0.10
C ALA A 140 6.01 -1.63 -1.25
N LEU A 141 5.66 -0.79 -2.25
CA LEU A 141 4.90 -1.23 -3.42
C LEU A 141 5.68 -2.17 -4.37
N GLU A 142 6.98 -2.33 -4.17
CA GLU A 142 7.77 -3.35 -4.86
C GLU A 142 7.63 -4.74 -4.23
N GLN A 143 7.19 -4.82 -2.99
CA GLN A 143 7.24 -6.03 -2.17
C GLN A 143 5.85 -6.55 -1.79
N ILE A 144 4.88 -5.65 -1.55
CA ILE A 144 3.54 -6.04 -1.15
C ILE A 144 2.67 -6.33 -2.37
N PRO A 145 2.03 -7.51 -2.46
CA PRO A 145 1.10 -7.82 -3.55
C PRO A 145 -0.08 -6.84 -3.59
N VAL A 146 -0.43 -6.36 -4.78
CA VAL A 146 -1.58 -5.46 -4.99
C VAL A 146 -2.56 -6.08 -5.95
N ALA A 147 -3.80 -6.29 -5.51
CA ALA A 147 -4.92 -6.66 -6.37
C ALA A 147 -5.67 -5.39 -6.80
N VAL A 148 -5.85 -5.22 -8.10
CA VAL A 148 -6.63 -4.12 -8.69
C VAL A 148 -7.96 -4.66 -9.19
N ILE A 149 -9.07 -4.16 -8.62
CA ILE A 149 -10.43 -4.69 -8.85
C ILE A 149 -11.38 -3.59 -9.32
N SER A 150 -12.53 -3.98 -9.86
CA SER A 150 -13.54 -3.04 -10.35
C SER A 150 -14.43 -2.45 -9.25
N SER A 151 -14.64 -3.21 -8.15
CA SER A 151 -15.57 -2.86 -7.08
C SER A 151 -15.10 -3.41 -5.73
N ILE A 152 -14.85 -2.55 -4.76
CA ILE A 152 -14.49 -2.96 -3.40
C ILE A 152 -15.58 -3.84 -2.76
N PRO A 153 -16.87 -3.46 -2.74
CA PRO A 153 -17.90 -4.32 -2.16
C PRO A 153 -17.98 -5.73 -2.76
N GLU A 154 -17.71 -5.88 -4.05
CA GLU A 154 -17.67 -7.20 -4.71
C GLU A 154 -16.42 -7.98 -4.30
N ALA A 155 -15.26 -7.31 -4.22
CA ALA A 155 -14.04 -7.92 -3.74
C ALA A 155 -14.18 -8.43 -2.30
N LEU A 156 -14.84 -7.66 -1.43
CA LEU A 156 -15.10 -8.07 -0.04
C LEU A 156 -15.93 -9.36 0.00
N ASN A 157 -16.96 -9.50 -0.84
CA ASN A 157 -17.73 -10.75 -0.93
C ASN A 157 -16.85 -11.93 -1.39
N ARG A 158 -15.99 -11.72 -2.38
CA ARG A 158 -15.07 -12.77 -2.84
C ARG A 158 -14.09 -13.19 -1.76
N LEU A 159 -13.52 -12.24 -1.02
CA LEU A 159 -12.65 -12.52 0.12
C LEU A 159 -13.38 -13.31 1.21
N LYS A 160 -14.63 -12.96 1.54
CA LYS A 160 -15.47 -13.73 2.50
C LYS A 160 -15.68 -15.16 2.03
N ASN A 161 -16.01 -15.35 0.76
CA ASN A 161 -16.17 -16.70 0.18
C ASN A 161 -14.83 -17.50 0.20
N GLY A 162 -13.69 -16.82 0.23
CA GLY A 162 -12.36 -17.39 0.44
C GLY A 162 -11.96 -17.58 1.91
N GLY A 163 -12.91 -17.40 2.85
CA GLY A 163 -12.68 -17.60 4.29
C GLY A 163 -11.99 -16.44 5.01
N VAL A 164 -11.99 -15.25 4.42
CA VAL A 164 -11.39 -14.04 5.01
C VAL A 164 -12.47 -13.23 5.71
N TRP A 165 -12.29 -12.93 6.99
CA TRP A 165 -13.14 -12.01 7.76
C TRP A 165 -12.93 -10.55 7.32
N ILE A 166 -14.01 -9.78 7.30
CA ILE A 166 -13.95 -8.38 6.86
C ILE A 166 -14.23 -7.44 8.04
N VAL A 167 -13.24 -6.63 8.41
CA VAL A 167 -13.33 -5.61 9.45
C VAL A 167 -13.29 -4.23 8.81
N GLY A 168 -14.38 -3.47 8.91
CA GLY A 168 -14.44 -2.10 8.41
C GLY A 168 -14.08 -1.09 9.49
N LEU A 169 -13.27 -0.09 9.16
CA LEU A 169 -13.00 1.03 10.06
C LEU A 169 -14.11 2.07 9.96
N ASP A 170 -14.80 2.30 11.07
CA ASP A 170 -15.91 3.26 11.18
C ASP A 170 -15.85 3.96 12.53
N ALA A 171 -15.63 5.27 12.54
CA ALA A 171 -15.54 6.07 13.76
C ALA A 171 -16.83 6.07 14.59
N GLY A 172 -18.00 5.81 13.96
CA GLY A 172 -19.30 5.68 14.64
C GLY A 172 -19.58 4.33 15.29
N SER A 173 -18.68 3.34 15.10
CA SER A 173 -18.87 2.02 15.69
C SER A 173 -18.66 2.03 17.21
N GLY A 174 -19.51 1.26 17.93
CA GLY A 174 -19.33 1.00 19.36
C GLY A 174 -18.32 -0.12 19.67
N THR A 175 -17.76 -0.77 18.65
CA THR A 175 -16.79 -1.86 18.83
C THR A 175 -15.37 -1.29 18.73
N ASP A 176 -14.56 -1.50 19.76
CA ASP A 176 -13.17 -1.07 19.77
C ASP A 176 -12.32 -1.93 18.80
N LEU A 177 -11.45 -1.29 18.04
CA LEU A 177 -10.49 -1.95 17.15
C LEU A 177 -9.48 -2.77 17.96
N PHE A 178 -9.03 -2.22 19.09
CA PHE A 178 -7.95 -2.81 19.87
C PHE A 178 -8.43 -4.02 20.66
N GLY A 179 -7.72 -5.14 20.51
CA GLY A 179 -8.03 -6.40 21.16
C GLY A 179 -9.07 -7.27 20.45
N LEU A 180 -9.45 -6.94 19.20
CA LEU A 180 -10.35 -7.77 18.42
C LEU A 180 -9.74 -9.15 18.18
N LYS A 181 -10.37 -10.19 18.75
CA LYS A 181 -9.91 -11.59 18.61
C LYS A 181 -9.94 -12.08 17.16
N ILE A 182 -10.82 -11.53 16.34
CA ILE A 182 -10.94 -11.89 14.93
C ILE A 182 -9.64 -11.66 14.14
N PHE A 183 -8.72 -10.84 14.66
CA PHE A 183 -7.43 -10.59 14.04
C PHE A 183 -6.45 -11.78 14.10
N THR A 184 -6.77 -12.83 14.84
CA THR A 184 -6.04 -14.11 14.78
C THR A 184 -6.38 -14.90 13.52
N GLU A 185 -7.53 -14.64 12.91
CA GLU A 185 -8.03 -15.32 11.73
C GLU A 185 -7.55 -14.65 10.42
N PRO A 186 -7.75 -15.29 9.26
CA PRO A 186 -7.60 -14.61 7.97
C PRO A 186 -8.51 -13.38 7.92
N VAL A 187 -7.95 -12.19 7.72
CA VAL A 187 -8.70 -10.93 7.86
C VAL A 187 -8.34 -9.92 6.77
N ALA A 188 -9.32 -9.15 6.35
CA ALA A 188 -9.14 -7.92 5.57
C ALA A 188 -9.70 -6.73 6.35
N VAL A 189 -8.87 -5.71 6.55
CA VAL A 189 -9.31 -4.41 7.08
C VAL A 189 -9.68 -3.50 5.93
N VAL A 190 -10.86 -2.89 6.02
CA VAL A 190 -11.37 -1.95 5.02
C VAL A 190 -11.22 -0.52 5.55
N VAL A 191 -10.50 0.30 4.79
CA VAL A 191 -10.23 1.70 5.12
C VAL A 191 -10.98 2.57 4.13
N GLY A 192 -11.81 3.47 4.63
CA GLY A 192 -12.61 4.40 3.82
C GLY A 192 -11.91 5.74 3.60
N ALA A 193 -12.52 6.57 2.76
CA ALA A 193 -12.07 7.93 2.47
C ALA A 193 -12.11 8.84 3.70
N GLU A 194 -11.21 9.82 3.73
CA GLU A 194 -11.20 10.83 4.79
C GLU A 194 -12.52 11.61 4.83
N GLY A 195 -13.05 11.82 6.02
CA GLY A 195 -14.29 12.57 6.26
C GLY A 195 -15.59 11.82 5.91
N ILE A 196 -15.57 10.98 4.86
CA ILE A 196 -16.75 10.23 4.39
C ILE A 196 -16.79 8.83 5.02
N GLY A 197 -15.63 8.24 5.31
CA GLY A 197 -15.52 6.87 5.80
C GLY A 197 -15.79 5.83 4.70
N LEU A 198 -16.31 4.68 5.10
CA LEU A 198 -16.67 3.59 4.20
C LEU A 198 -17.91 3.94 3.36
N SER A 199 -17.90 3.51 2.10
CA SER A 199 -19.14 3.52 1.32
C SER A 199 -20.21 2.63 1.97
N VAL A 200 -21.48 3.00 1.82
CA VAL A 200 -22.61 2.24 2.38
C VAL A 200 -22.58 0.77 1.97
N LEU A 201 -22.17 0.49 0.73
CA LEU A 201 -22.10 -0.89 0.23
C LEU A 201 -20.91 -1.64 0.82
N ALA A 202 -19.75 -1.01 1.01
CA ALA A 202 -18.61 -1.63 1.65
C ALA A 202 -18.90 -1.92 3.13
N ALA A 203 -19.48 -0.96 3.86
CA ALA A 203 -19.87 -1.14 5.26
C ALA A 203 -20.83 -2.32 5.44
N LYS A 204 -21.83 -2.48 4.54
CA LYS A 204 -22.76 -3.63 4.56
C LYS A 204 -22.11 -4.98 4.29
N ARG A 205 -20.90 -5.02 3.75
CA ARG A 205 -20.14 -6.25 3.48
C ARG A 205 -19.21 -6.62 4.62
N CYS A 206 -18.93 -5.70 5.53
CA CYS A 206 -18.12 -5.99 6.72
C CYS A 206 -18.85 -6.96 7.66
N ASP A 207 -18.07 -7.86 8.26
CA ASP A 207 -18.55 -8.74 9.33
C ASP A 207 -18.57 -8.00 10.67
N VAL A 208 -17.60 -7.10 10.84
CA VAL A 208 -17.45 -6.23 12.00
C VAL A 208 -17.14 -4.81 11.51
N LEU A 209 -17.80 -3.81 12.10
CA LEU A 209 -17.36 -2.43 12.05
C LEU A 209 -16.65 -2.12 13.37
N ALA A 210 -15.48 -1.50 13.30
CA ALA A 210 -14.68 -1.19 14.48
C ALA A 210 -14.18 0.25 14.43
N SER A 211 -14.15 0.91 15.58
CA SER A 211 -13.63 2.26 15.74
C SER A 211 -12.26 2.26 16.42
N ILE A 212 -11.45 3.24 16.07
CA ILE A 212 -10.23 3.57 16.81
C ILE A 212 -10.64 4.51 17.94
N PRO A 213 -10.41 4.16 19.23
CA PRO A 213 -10.72 5.05 20.33
C PRO A 213 -10.00 6.36 20.23
N MET A 214 -10.72 7.45 20.35
CA MET A 214 -10.19 8.81 20.26
C MET A 214 -10.58 9.65 21.48
N ALA A 215 -9.77 10.66 21.76
CA ALA A 215 -10.10 11.64 22.80
C ALA A 215 -11.36 12.44 22.41
N PRO A 216 -12.18 12.88 23.39
CA PRO A 216 -13.35 13.71 23.13
C PRO A 216 -13.00 14.95 22.28
N GLY A 217 -13.83 15.24 21.28
CA GLY A 217 -13.64 16.40 20.37
C GLY A 217 -12.78 16.11 19.14
N THR A 218 -12.29 14.88 18.96
CA THR A 218 -11.62 14.44 17.75
C THR A 218 -12.61 13.64 16.90
N GLU A 219 -12.84 14.07 15.65
CA GLU A 219 -13.85 13.45 14.78
C GLU A 219 -13.30 12.29 13.93
N SER A 220 -12.06 12.43 13.43
CA SER A 220 -11.43 11.42 12.56
C SER A 220 -9.91 11.53 12.56
N LEU A 221 -9.26 10.46 12.10
CA LEU A 221 -7.84 10.42 11.77
C LEU A 221 -7.65 10.40 10.25
N ASN A 222 -6.48 10.81 9.79
CA ASN A 222 -6.07 10.59 8.41
C ASN A 222 -6.17 9.10 8.06
N ALA A 223 -6.61 8.78 6.83
CA ALA A 223 -6.84 7.41 6.39
C ALA A 223 -5.59 6.51 6.50
N SER A 224 -4.40 7.05 6.19
CA SER A 224 -3.15 6.27 6.32
C SER A 224 -2.77 5.99 7.77
N VAL A 225 -3.09 6.92 8.69
CA VAL A 225 -2.90 6.70 10.14
C VAL A 225 -3.84 5.63 10.64
N SER A 226 -5.12 5.69 10.28
CA SER A 226 -6.13 4.68 10.65
C SER A 226 -5.73 3.29 10.15
N ALA A 227 -5.30 3.21 8.88
CA ALA A 227 -4.80 1.96 8.29
C ALA A 227 -3.58 1.42 9.04
N ALA A 228 -2.61 2.29 9.38
CA ALA A 228 -1.42 1.89 10.12
C ALA A 228 -1.77 1.30 11.49
N LEU A 229 -2.63 1.97 12.27
CA LEU A 229 -3.07 1.48 13.58
C LEU A 229 -3.71 0.10 13.46
N ALA A 230 -4.60 -0.12 12.48
CA ALA A 230 -5.24 -1.41 12.26
C ALA A 230 -4.23 -2.50 11.85
N CYS A 231 -3.31 -2.20 10.92
CA CYS A 231 -2.28 -3.16 10.50
C CYS A 231 -1.38 -3.58 11.67
N PHE A 232 -0.92 -2.63 12.48
CA PHE A 232 -0.08 -2.91 13.63
C PHE A 232 -0.85 -3.63 14.75
N GLU A 233 -2.15 -3.38 14.90
CA GLU A 233 -2.98 -4.14 15.84
C GLU A 233 -3.14 -5.61 15.41
N ILE A 234 -3.37 -5.87 14.13
CA ILE A 234 -3.38 -7.25 13.60
C ILE A 234 -2.05 -7.94 13.90
N MET A 235 -0.92 -7.28 13.62
CA MET A 235 0.40 -7.81 13.94
C MET A 235 0.55 -8.10 15.44
N ARG A 236 0.15 -7.16 16.30
CA ARG A 236 0.24 -7.31 17.76
C ARG A 236 -0.57 -8.50 18.26
N VAL A 237 -1.82 -8.63 17.81
CA VAL A 237 -2.70 -9.73 18.21
C VAL A 237 -2.12 -11.09 17.78
N ARG A 238 -1.64 -11.20 16.54
CA ARG A 238 -1.05 -12.45 16.01
C ARG A 238 0.24 -12.85 16.76
N ARG A 239 1.08 -11.88 17.10
CA ARG A 239 2.30 -12.15 17.90
C ARG A 239 1.95 -12.64 19.30
N SER A 240 0.95 -12.06 19.97
CA SER A 240 0.56 -12.48 21.32
C SER A 240 0.08 -13.93 21.38
N VAL A 241 -0.48 -14.47 20.31
CA VAL A 241 -0.89 -15.88 20.24
C VAL A 241 0.33 -16.79 19.99
N SER A 242 1.28 -16.35 19.16
CA SER A 242 2.50 -17.13 18.87
C SER A 242 3.42 -17.24 20.08
N ASP A 243 3.40 -16.28 21.00
CA ASP A 243 4.27 -16.21 22.18
C ASP A 243 3.66 -16.90 23.41
N THR A 244 2.44 -17.47 23.32
CA THR A 244 1.84 -18.23 24.41
C THR A 244 2.33 -19.69 24.32
N PRO A 245 3.20 -20.14 25.26
CA PRO A 245 3.61 -21.54 25.28
C PRO A 245 2.39 -22.42 25.59
N GLY A 246 2.16 -23.43 24.73
CA GLY A 246 1.12 -24.45 24.91
C GLY A 246 1.40 -25.37 26.11
#